data_6a42276b4f4475c24cb1c9892898b981
#
_entry.id   6a42276b4f4475c24cb1c9892898b981
#
_cell.length_a   1.000
_cell.length_b   1.000
_cell.length_c   1.000
_cell.angle_alpha   90.00
_cell.angle_beta   90.00
_cell.angle_gamma   90.00
#
_symmetry.space_group_name_H-M   'P 1'
#
loop_
_entity.id
_entity.type
_entity.pdbx_description
1 polymer ?
#
loop_
_entity_poly.entity_id
_entity_poly.type
_entity_poly.pdbx_seq_one_letter_code
_entity_poly.pdbx_strand_id
1 'polypeptide(L)'
;MAAKKKSKFDNKFKSIAASDSRTANVRTERKVKDDLPKLSFNFKDFDFNQCPPGQTLENWQESKMLDKLVRKFIDVCACTRPEAEQKGLLKVYGEFPANSLFRIPKHIEGEVAWGTIQRIGGQKPRLAGYIIESVFYPVFLDKDHLFFPSEKKHT
;
A
#
# COMPACT_ATOMS: atom_id res chain seq x y z
N MET A 1 -56.38 -21.41 40.64
CA MET A 1 -55.09 -20.83 40.31
C MET A 1 -54.85 -21.02 38.80
N ALA A 2 -54.89 -19.95 38.07
CA ALA A 2 -54.69 -20.01 36.63
C ALA A 2 -53.18 -19.86 36.30
N ALA A 3 -52.57 -20.89 35.72
CA ALA A 3 -51.23 -20.85 35.22
C ALA A 3 -51.17 -19.93 33.96
N LYS A 4 -50.47 -18.82 34.03
CA LYS A 4 -50.19 -17.95 32.87
C LYS A 4 -49.38 -18.73 31.83
N LYS A 5 -50.01 -19.11 30.74
CA LYS A 5 -49.32 -19.60 29.55
C LYS A 5 -48.43 -18.46 29.02
N LYS A 6 -47.10 -18.59 29.14
CA LYS A 6 -46.16 -17.71 28.48
C LYS A 6 -46.38 -17.84 26.97
N SER A 7 -46.68 -16.73 26.33
CA SER A 7 -47.01 -16.64 24.92
C SER A 7 -45.79 -17.04 24.04
N LYS A 8 -46.07 -17.77 22.96
CA LYS A 8 -45.06 -18.10 21.90
C LYS A 8 -44.39 -16.85 21.31
N PHE A 9 -44.97 -15.68 21.57
CA PHE A 9 -44.45 -14.37 21.11
C PHE A 9 -43.16 -13.96 21.81
N ASP A 10 -43.00 -14.23 23.12
CA ASP A 10 -41.84 -13.82 23.89
C ASP A 10 -40.55 -14.56 23.46
N ASN A 11 -40.66 -15.79 22.95
CA ASN A 11 -39.51 -16.55 22.48
C ASN A 11 -39.04 -16.10 21.10
N LYS A 12 -39.94 -15.53 20.26
CA LYS A 12 -39.58 -15.03 18.93
C LYS A 12 -38.86 -13.70 19.03
N PHE A 13 -39.20 -12.84 19.98
CA PHE A 13 -38.49 -11.58 20.22
C PHE A 13 -37.08 -11.78 20.77
N LYS A 14 -36.85 -12.76 21.63
CA LYS A 14 -35.49 -13.08 22.12
C LYS A 14 -34.56 -13.62 21.02
N SER A 15 -35.08 -14.38 20.06
CA SER A 15 -34.27 -14.89 18.96
C SER A 15 -33.91 -13.79 17.94
N ILE A 16 -34.77 -12.79 17.75
CA ILE A 16 -34.50 -11.64 16.86
C ILE A 16 -33.45 -10.71 17.49
N ALA A 17 -33.51 -10.45 18.80
CA ALA A 17 -32.52 -9.63 19.51
C ALA A 17 -31.11 -10.27 19.51
N ALA A 18 -31.04 -11.61 19.60
CA ALA A 18 -29.75 -12.33 19.54
C ALA A 18 -29.13 -12.37 18.14
N SER A 19 -29.94 -12.32 17.06
CA SER A 19 -29.44 -12.25 15.69
C SER A 19 -28.95 -10.84 15.32
N ASP A 20 -29.59 -9.80 15.85
CA ASP A 20 -29.20 -8.40 15.56
C ASP A 20 -27.86 -8.01 16.18
N SER A 21 -27.51 -8.58 17.36
CA SER A 21 -26.20 -8.29 17.97
C SER A 21 -25.03 -8.89 17.17
N ARG A 22 -25.18 -10.07 16.55
CA ARG A 22 -24.15 -10.69 15.72
C ARG A 22 -23.96 -9.97 14.38
N THR A 23 -25.06 -9.54 13.75
CA THR A 23 -25.03 -8.76 12.51
C THR A 23 -24.50 -7.36 12.74
N ALA A 24 -24.78 -6.72 13.88
CA ALA A 24 -24.23 -5.41 14.25
C ALA A 24 -22.71 -5.47 14.42
N ASN A 25 -22.16 -6.49 15.09
CA ASN A 25 -20.72 -6.65 15.28
C ASN A 25 -19.98 -6.89 13.95
N VAL A 26 -20.50 -7.77 13.08
CA VAL A 26 -19.94 -8.01 11.75
C VAL A 26 -20.00 -6.74 10.87
N ARG A 27 -21.05 -5.94 11.00
CA ARG A 27 -21.21 -4.69 10.28
C ARG A 27 -20.26 -3.60 10.80
N THR A 28 -19.97 -3.58 12.10
CA THR A 28 -19.01 -2.66 12.71
C THR A 28 -17.58 -3.02 12.31
N GLU A 29 -17.22 -4.31 12.31
CA GLU A 29 -15.88 -4.76 11.85
C GLU A 29 -15.67 -4.50 10.36
N ARG A 30 -16.70 -4.65 9.51
CA ARG A 30 -16.62 -4.28 8.09
C ARG A 30 -16.46 -2.77 7.91
N LYS A 31 -17.18 -1.93 8.67
CA LYS A 31 -17.06 -0.47 8.63
C LYS A 31 -15.66 -0.01 9.03
N VAL A 32 -15.05 -0.59 10.06
CA VAL A 32 -13.69 -0.24 10.50
C VAL A 32 -12.66 -0.56 9.40
N LYS A 33 -12.84 -1.64 8.62
CA LYS A 33 -11.98 -1.93 7.47
C LYS A 33 -12.18 -0.97 6.29
N ASP A 34 -13.41 -0.51 6.07
CA ASP A 34 -13.74 0.43 4.99
C ASP A 34 -13.36 1.88 5.33
N ASP A 35 -13.13 2.21 6.61
CA ASP A 35 -12.79 3.55 7.08
C ASP A 35 -11.28 3.88 6.99
N LEU A 36 -10.41 2.92 6.68
CA LEU A 36 -9.00 3.21 6.44
C LEU A 36 -8.82 3.95 5.12
N PRO A 37 -8.01 5.04 5.09
CA PRO A 37 -7.78 5.79 3.87
C PRO A 37 -7.10 4.93 2.81
N LYS A 38 -7.54 5.08 1.58
CA LYS A 38 -6.85 4.50 0.43
C LYS A 38 -5.50 5.18 0.22
N LEU A 39 -4.55 4.45 -0.37
CA LEU A 39 -3.26 5.01 -0.71
C LEU A 39 -3.38 6.12 -1.75
N SER A 40 -2.55 7.12 -1.61
CA SER A 40 -2.39 8.22 -2.55
C SER A 40 -0.92 8.50 -2.81
N PHE A 41 -0.63 9.29 -3.84
CA PHE A 41 0.73 9.66 -4.22
C PHE A 41 0.93 11.17 -4.13
N ASN A 42 2.11 11.58 -3.66
CA ASN A 42 2.53 12.97 -3.65
C ASN A 42 3.95 13.07 -4.21
N PHE A 43 4.13 13.75 -5.33
CA PHE A 43 5.38 13.82 -6.10
C PHE A 43 6.29 14.99 -5.69
N LYS A 44 6.04 15.67 -4.56
CA LYS A 44 6.82 16.85 -4.14
C LYS A 44 8.32 16.62 -4.05
N ASP A 45 8.74 15.40 -3.74
CA ASP A 45 10.16 15.04 -3.52
C ASP A 45 10.74 14.17 -4.65
N PHE A 46 10.04 14.11 -5.78
CA PHE A 46 10.52 13.35 -6.93
C PHE A 46 11.86 13.90 -7.44
N ASP A 47 12.88 13.06 -7.50
CA ASP A 47 14.23 13.46 -7.87
C ASP A 47 14.52 13.18 -9.33
N PHE A 48 14.55 14.25 -10.14
CA PHE A 48 14.89 14.19 -11.57
C PHE A 48 16.40 14.16 -11.83
N ASN A 49 17.25 14.34 -10.80
CA ASN A 49 18.68 14.60 -10.96
C ASN A 49 19.56 13.38 -10.73
N GLN A 50 19.04 12.32 -10.08
CA GLN A 50 19.81 11.09 -9.87
C GLN A 50 19.74 10.15 -11.08
N CYS A 51 20.42 10.52 -12.12
CA CYS A 51 20.53 9.70 -13.31
C CYS A 51 22.01 9.58 -13.73
N PRO A 52 22.57 8.36 -13.90
CA PRO A 52 22.22 7.09 -13.28
C PRO A 52 22.56 7.05 -11.79
N PRO A 53 22.02 6.12 -10.96
CA PRO A 53 21.34 4.87 -11.34
C PRO A 53 19.85 5.01 -11.61
N GLY A 54 19.23 6.15 -11.29
CA GLY A 54 17.83 6.42 -11.59
C GLY A 54 17.58 6.59 -13.08
N GLN A 55 16.33 6.54 -13.46
CA GLN A 55 15.87 6.82 -14.81
C GLN A 55 15.01 8.06 -14.84
N THR A 56 14.96 8.70 -16.00
CA THR A 56 14.06 9.83 -16.25
C THR A 56 12.69 9.36 -16.74
N LEU A 57 11.72 10.26 -16.72
CA LEU A 57 10.41 9.99 -17.30
C LEU A 57 10.49 9.72 -18.80
N GLU A 58 11.41 10.41 -19.51
CA GLU A 58 11.69 10.20 -20.93
C GLU A 58 12.20 8.78 -21.19
N ASN A 59 13.15 8.29 -20.39
CA ASN A 59 13.62 6.90 -20.49
C ASN A 59 12.49 5.89 -20.28
N TRP A 60 11.60 6.16 -19.35
CA TRP A 60 10.45 5.29 -19.07
C TRP A 60 9.40 5.39 -20.18
N GLN A 61 9.23 6.54 -20.82
CA GLN A 61 8.38 6.70 -21.98
C GLN A 61 8.92 5.90 -23.18
N GLU A 62 10.21 6.05 -23.51
CA GLU A 62 10.88 5.31 -24.59
C GLU A 62 10.80 3.79 -24.38
N SER A 63 10.94 3.34 -23.14
CA SER A 63 10.83 1.93 -22.73
C SER A 63 9.38 1.44 -22.64
N LYS A 64 8.39 2.26 -22.94
CA LYS A 64 6.94 1.96 -22.82
C LYS A 64 6.53 1.54 -21.40
N MET A 65 7.16 2.17 -20.40
CA MET A 65 6.90 1.86 -18.98
C MET A 65 5.92 2.83 -18.31
N LEU A 66 5.66 4.01 -18.90
CA LEU A 66 4.78 5.01 -18.25
C LEU A 66 3.34 4.56 -18.17
N ASP A 67 2.80 3.89 -19.19
CA ASP A 67 1.44 3.34 -19.13
C ASP A 67 1.30 2.29 -18.03
N LYS A 68 2.33 1.46 -17.86
CA LYS A 68 2.41 0.44 -16.80
C LYS A 68 2.50 1.06 -15.41
N LEU A 69 3.24 2.18 -15.29
CA LEU A 69 3.32 2.95 -14.06
C LEU A 69 1.96 3.54 -13.67
N VAL A 70 1.26 4.16 -14.62
CA VAL A 70 -0.08 4.73 -14.37
C VAL A 70 -1.08 3.65 -13.98
N ARG A 71 -1.09 2.50 -14.67
CA ARG A 71 -1.91 1.34 -14.28
C ARG A 71 -1.61 0.87 -12.87
N LYS A 72 -0.33 0.85 -12.50
CA LYS A 72 0.09 0.49 -11.14
C LYS A 72 -0.42 1.49 -10.09
N PHE A 73 -0.44 2.79 -10.40
CA PHE A 73 -1.05 3.79 -9.52
C PHE A 73 -2.54 3.52 -9.27
N ILE A 74 -3.28 3.16 -10.33
CA ILE A 74 -4.69 2.80 -10.20
C ILE A 74 -4.87 1.61 -9.26
N ASP A 75 -4.08 0.55 -9.43
CA ASP A 75 -4.13 -0.64 -8.57
C ASP A 75 -3.82 -0.31 -7.09
N VAL A 76 -2.78 0.49 -6.87
CA VAL A 76 -2.34 0.87 -5.52
C VAL A 76 -3.35 1.78 -4.83
N CYS A 77 -3.88 2.79 -5.55
CA CYS A 77 -4.88 3.72 -5.01
C CYS A 77 -6.24 3.06 -4.74
N ALA A 78 -6.50 1.87 -5.28
CA ALA A 78 -7.67 1.07 -4.92
C ALA A 78 -7.53 0.37 -3.57
N CYS A 79 -6.33 0.34 -2.98
CA CYS A 79 -6.01 -0.37 -1.75
C CYS A 79 -5.78 0.58 -0.58
N THR A 80 -6.06 0.11 0.64
CA THR A 80 -5.47 0.67 1.87
C THR A 80 -4.00 0.24 1.96
N ARG A 81 -3.22 0.86 2.84
CA ARG A 81 -1.83 0.48 3.05
C ARG A 81 -1.67 -1.00 3.43
N PRO A 82 -2.40 -1.56 4.41
CA PRO A 82 -2.29 -2.98 4.72
C PRO A 82 -2.66 -3.90 3.56
N GLU A 83 -3.69 -3.54 2.78
CA GLU A 83 -4.09 -4.32 1.59
C GLU A 83 -2.99 -4.33 0.51
N ALA A 84 -2.36 -3.19 0.27
CA ALA A 84 -1.28 -3.07 -0.72
C ALA A 84 -0.02 -3.86 -0.29
N GLU A 85 0.32 -3.84 0.99
CA GLU A 85 1.41 -4.64 1.55
C GLU A 85 1.10 -6.14 1.44
N GLN A 86 -0.10 -6.57 1.81
CA GLN A 86 -0.54 -7.97 1.71
C GLN A 86 -0.55 -8.49 0.27
N LYS A 87 -0.98 -7.65 -0.69
CA LYS A 87 -0.99 -8.00 -2.12
C LYS A 87 0.41 -7.94 -2.77
N GLY A 88 1.42 -7.49 -2.05
CA GLY A 88 2.77 -7.31 -2.58
C GLY A 88 2.88 -6.18 -3.61
N LEU A 89 1.99 -5.19 -3.55
CA LEU A 89 2.05 -3.97 -4.36
C LEU A 89 2.99 -2.93 -3.74
N LEU A 90 3.03 -2.88 -2.41
CA LEU A 90 3.88 -2.01 -1.61
C LEU A 90 4.78 -2.85 -0.71
N LYS A 91 6.06 -2.50 -0.64
CA LYS A 91 6.99 -3.06 0.35
C LYS A 91 7.66 -1.93 1.09
N VAL A 92 7.53 -1.92 2.42
CA VAL A 92 8.14 -0.93 3.30
C VAL A 92 9.35 -1.56 3.98
N TYR A 93 10.50 -0.90 3.88
CA TYR A 93 11.75 -1.34 4.50
C TYR A 93 12.03 -0.62 5.81
N GLY A 94 11.50 0.61 5.97
CA GLY A 94 11.79 1.53 7.05
C GLY A 94 12.99 2.40 6.73
N GLU A 95 14.18 1.96 7.05
CA GLU A 95 15.42 2.70 6.78
C GLU A 95 15.79 2.70 5.28
N PHE A 96 16.60 3.70 4.88
CA PHE A 96 17.17 3.72 3.55
C PHE A 96 18.15 2.55 3.39
N PRO A 97 18.04 1.75 2.30
CA PRO A 97 18.88 0.54 2.16
C PRO A 97 20.36 0.86 2.13
N ALA A 98 21.14 0.25 3.01
CA ALA A 98 22.60 0.47 3.10
C ALA A 98 23.37 0.06 1.82
N ASN A 99 22.83 -0.91 1.07
CA ASN A 99 23.41 -1.40 -0.20
C ASN A 99 22.78 -0.73 -1.43
N SER A 100 21.97 0.31 -1.25
CA SER A 100 21.37 1.03 -2.37
C SER A 100 22.43 1.72 -3.23
N LEU A 101 22.23 1.69 -4.54
CA LEU A 101 23.03 2.47 -5.46
C LEU A 101 22.53 3.93 -5.59
N PHE A 102 21.37 4.22 -5.03
CA PHE A 102 20.85 5.58 -4.91
C PHE A 102 21.37 6.26 -3.64
N ARG A 103 21.22 7.57 -3.58
CA ARG A 103 21.55 8.40 -2.41
C ARG A 103 20.31 9.14 -1.95
N ILE A 104 20.20 9.35 -0.66
CA ILE A 104 19.11 10.18 -0.11
C ILE A 104 19.27 11.60 -0.64
N PRO A 105 18.24 12.16 -1.31
CA PRO A 105 18.27 13.56 -1.75
C PRO A 105 18.39 14.50 -0.55
N LYS A 106 19.19 15.56 -0.71
CA LYS A 106 19.47 16.53 0.40
C LYS A 106 18.23 17.25 0.92
N HIS A 107 17.18 17.35 0.12
CA HIS A 107 15.92 18.01 0.51
C HIS A 107 14.98 17.13 1.32
N ILE A 108 15.27 15.83 1.45
CA ILE A 108 14.51 14.91 2.30
C ILE A 108 15.20 14.87 3.66
N GLU A 109 14.60 15.57 4.61
CA GLU A 109 15.09 15.67 5.98
C GLU A 109 14.31 14.74 6.92
N GLY A 110 14.99 14.26 7.97
CA GLY A 110 14.38 13.45 9.01
C GLY A 110 14.26 11.97 8.68
N GLU A 111 13.70 11.24 9.63
CA GLU A 111 13.44 9.81 9.50
C GLU A 111 12.12 9.59 8.77
N VAL A 112 12.19 8.93 7.62
CA VAL A 112 11.02 8.53 6.84
C VAL A 112 11.03 7.02 6.59
N ALA A 113 9.88 6.42 6.44
CA ALA A 113 9.75 4.99 6.15
C ALA A 113 9.92 4.74 4.65
N TRP A 114 11.13 4.36 4.23
CA TRP A 114 11.46 4.04 2.85
C TRP A 114 10.79 2.76 2.37
N GLY A 115 10.40 2.73 1.13
CA GLY A 115 9.70 1.61 0.52
C GLY A 115 9.69 1.68 -0.99
N THR A 116 9.07 0.67 -1.59
CA THR A 116 8.94 0.59 -3.04
C THR A 116 7.55 0.12 -3.45
N ILE A 117 7.04 0.71 -4.53
CA ILE A 117 5.92 0.13 -5.27
C ILE A 117 6.48 -0.93 -6.21
N GLN A 118 5.91 -2.11 -6.15
CA GLN A 118 6.45 -3.33 -6.74
C GLN A 118 5.89 -3.62 -8.13
N ARG A 119 6.67 -4.32 -8.96
CA ARG A 119 6.21 -4.99 -10.17
C ARG A 119 5.52 -4.06 -11.17
N ILE A 120 6.19 -3.00 -11.57
CA ILE A 120 5.69 -2.06 -12.57
C ILE A 120 5.92 -2.64 -13.97
N GLY A 121 4.96 -3.43 -14.46
CA GLY A 121 5.05 -4.09 -15.77
C GLY A 121 6.11 -5.18 -15.87
N GLY A 122 6.66 -5.65 -14.76
CA GLY A 122 7.68 -6.71 -14.71
C GLY A 122 8.17 -6.97 -13.30
N GLN A 123 9.06 -7.93 -13.14
CA GLN A 123 9.57 -8.33 -11.82
C GLN A 123 10.56 -7.32 -11.23
N LYS A 124 11.37 -6.68 -12.06
CA LYS A 124 12.41 -5.75 -11.63
C LYS A 124 11.93 -4.31 -11.42
N PRO A 125 11.11 -3.70 -12.33
CA PRO A 125 10.81 -2.29 -12.23
C PRO A 125 10.07 -1.93 -10.94
N ARG A 126 10.56 -0.88 -10.28
CA ARG A 126 10.08 -0.34 -9.02
C ARG A 126 9.92 1.16 -9.09
N LEU A 127 9.07 1.68 -8.25
CA LEU A 127 9.05 3.09 -7.90
C LEU A 127 9.51 3.19 -6.45
N ALA A 128 10.70 3.73 -6.22
CA ALA A 128 11.26 3.88 -4.90
C ALA A 128 10.87 5.23 -4.29
N GLY A 129 10.66 5.25 -2.99
CA GLY A 129 10.26 6.44 -2.26
C GLY A 129 10.06 6.14 -0.78
N TYR A 130 9.21 6.91 -0.15
CA TYR A 130 8.87 6.72 1.26
C TYR A 130 7.37 6.88 1.48
N ILE A 131 6.89 6.43 2.62
CA ILE A 131 5.47 6.49 2.97
C ILE A 131 5.27 7.17 4.33
N ILE A 132 4.29 8.07 4.38
CA ILE A 132 3.78 8.65 5.62
C ILE A 132 2.29 8.34 5.66
N GLU A 133 1.84 7.62 6.68
CA GLU A 133 0.45 7.18 6.81
C GLU A 133 -0.05 6.43 5.57
N SER A 134 -0.92 7.04 4.78
CA SER A 134 -1.47 6.49 3.53
C SER A 134 -0.96 7.19 2.26
N VAL A 135 0.01 8.10 2.39
CA VAL A 135 0.58 8.84 1.27
C VAL A 135 1.96 8.28 0.93
N PHE A 136 2.12 7.80 -0.30
CA PHE A 136 3.42 7.42 -0.83
C PHE A 136 4.05 8.59 -1.57
N TYR A 137 5.31 8.87 -1.27
CA TYR A 137 6.11 9.94 -1.87
C TYR A 137 7.15 9.31 -2.81
N PRO A 138 6.88 9.24 -4.12
CA PRO A 138 7.86 8.76 -5.08
C PRO A 138 9.08 9.65 -5.11
N VAL A 139 10.27 9.04 -5.13
CA VAL A 139 11.56 9.74 -5.24
C VAL A 139 12.31 9.29 -6.47
N PHE A 140 12.41 7.99 -6.74
CA PHE A 140 13.20 7.45 -7.85
C PHE A 140 12.40 6.49 -8.72
N LEU A 141 12.62 6.58 -10.03
CA LEU A 141 12.28 5.52 -10.97
C LEU A 141 13.42 4.49 -10.98
N ASP A 142 13.11 3.25 -10.67
CA ASP A 142 14.09 2.16 -10.54
C ASP A 142 13.69 0.96 -11.43
N LYS A 143 14.07 1.03 -12.71
CA LYS A 143 13.78 -0.02 -13.68
C LYS A 143 14.58 -1.30 -13.41
N ASP A 144 15.79 -1.17 -12.87
CA ASP A 144 16.77 -2.24 -12.77
C ASP A 144 16.88 -2.86 -11.37
N HIS A 145 16.03 -2.42 -10.43
CA HIS A 145 16.00 -2.91 -9.05
C HIS A 145 17.30 -2.61 -8.28
N LEU A 146 17.77 -1.38 -8.39
CA LEU A 146 19.03 -0.92 -7.80
C LEU A 146 18.83 -0.17 -6.47
N PHE A 147 17.60 0.20 -6.15
CA PHE A 147 17.28 0.85 -4.88
C PHE A 147 17.51 -0.09 -3.69
N PHE A 148 17.05 -1.34 -3.82
CA PHE A 148 17.29 -2.40 -2.86
C PHE A 148 17.80 -3.64 -3.63
N PRO A 149 19.10 -3.66 -4.01
CA PRO A 149 19.64 -4.77 -4.79
C PRO A 149 19.49 -6.09 -4.04
N SER A 150 19.07 -7.12 -4.75
CA SER A 150 19.05 -8.48 -4.20
C SER A 150 20.50 -8.94 -4.00
N GLU A 151 20.81 -9.46 -2.81
CA GLU A 151 22.07 -10.14 -2.60
C GLU A 151 22.19 -11.30 -3.59
N LYS A 152 23.27 -11.33 -4.38
CA LYS A 152 23.57 -12.48 -5.23
C LYS A 152 23.79 -13.66 -4.30
N LYS A 153 22.86 -14.62 -4.29
CA LYS A 153 23.14 -15.91 -3.67
C LYS A 153 24.31 -16.51 -4.43
N HIS A 154 25.47 -16.53 -3.80
CA HIS A 154 26.59 -17.32 -4.30
C HIS A 154 26.19 -18.79 -4.16
N THR A 155 25.91 -19.41 -5.28
CA THR A 155 25.84 -20.87 -5.39
C THR A 155 27.24 -21.44 -5.47
#